data_804abb1b7e5d2d2a5051141bc1b0c1af
#
_entry.id   804abb1b7e5d2d2a5051141bc1b0c1af
#
_cell.length_a   1.000
_cell.length_b   1.000
_cell.length_c   1.000
_cell.angle_alpha   90.00
_cell.angle_beta   90.00
_cell.angle_gamma   90.00
#
_symmetry.space_group_name_H-M   'P 1'
#
loop_
_entity.id
_entity.type
_entity.pdbx_description
1 polymer ?
#
loop_
_entity_poly.entity_id
_entity_poly.type
_entity_poly.pdbx_seq_one_letter_code
_entity_poly.pdbx_strand_id
1 'polypeptide(L)'
;MNATLQHRATTLHRELLAVVADQRAADHRCAVLLAELAQDQLVRQLGFTSVVAYAGEVLSLTARRTRDLLAIGRKLPELPVLSAAFAAGDIGWTKVREVARVATPETESAWVDVAKKVNNRELELRVALTHVGQ
;
A
#
# COMPACT_ATOMS: atom_id res chain seq x y z
N MET A 1 30.60 -5.16 -26.80
CA MET A 1 30.71 -5.78 -25.48
C MET A 1 29.85 -5.07 -24.44
N ASN A 2 30.07 -3.78 -24.26
CA ASN A 2 29.29 -3.00 -23.29
C ASN A 2 27.81 -2.89 -23.69
N ALA A 3 27.51 -2.81 -24.99
CA ALA A 3 26.12 -2.70 -25.46
C ALA A 3 25.29 -3.93 -25.08
N THR A 4 25.86 -5.15 -25.15
CA THR A 4 25.17 -6.37 -24.77
C THR A 4 24.91 -6.43 -23.26
N LEU A 5 25.90 -6.08 -22.44
CA LEU A 5 25.75 -6.02 -21.00
C LEU A 5 24.75 -4.95 -20.58
N GLN A 6 24.80 -3.80 -21.23
CA GLN A 6 23.88 -2.70 -21.00
C GLN A 6 22.43 -3.10 -21.34
N HIS A 7 22.26 -3.81 -22.46
CA HIS A 7 20.94 -4.29 -22.86
C HIS A 7 20.37 -5.28 -21.84
N ARG A 8 21.20 -6.23 -21.38
CA ARG A 8 20.80 -7.20 -20.35
C ARG A 8 20.42 -6.50 -19.05
N ALA A 9 21.24 -5.54 -18.63
CA ALA A 9 20.96 -4.78 -17.41
C ALA A 9 19.66 -3.99 -17.53
N THR A 10 19.43 -3.34 -18.67
CA THR A 10 18.20 -2.59 -18.91
C THR A 10 16.97 -3.49 -18.90
N THR A 11 17.08 -4.66 -19.52
CA THR A 11 15.98 -5.64 -19.53
C THR A 11 15.63 -6.09 -18.12
N LEU A 12 16.63 -6.46 -17.32
CA LEU A 12 16.43 -6.88 -15.94
C LEU A 12 15.85 -5.75 -15.09
N HIS A 13 16.32 -4.53 -15.31
CA HIS A 13 15.80 -3.36 -14.62
C HIS A 13 14.30 -3.18 -14.88
N ARG A 14 13.88 -3.28 -16.14
CA ARG A 14 12.45 -3.18 -16.51
C ARG A 14 11.62 -4.29 -15.88
N GLU A 15 12.16 -5.51 -15.89
CA GLU A 15 11.48 -6.65 -15.29
C GLU A 15 11.31 -6.47 -13.79
N LEU A 16 12.35 -5.98 -13.10
CA LEU A 16 12.29 -5.71 -11.67
C LEU A 16 11.25 -4.63 -11.34
N LEU A 17 11.20 -3.56 -12.15
CA LEU A 17 10.18 -2.53 -11.96
C LEU A 17 8.77 -3.09 -12.09
N ALA A 18 8.56 -3.98 -13.07
CA ALA A 18 7.26 -4.62 -13.27
C ALA A 18 6.89 -5.52 -12.09
N VAL A 19 7.83 -6.32 -11.60
CA VAL A 19 7.60 -7.19 -10.45
C VAL A 19 7.25 -6.37 -9.21
N VAL A 20 7.96 -5.27 -8.96
CA VAL A 20 7.68 -4.40 -7.81
C VAL A 20 6.31 -3.76 -7.93
N ALA A 21 5.92 -3.31 -9.14
CA ALA A 21 4.59 -2.77 -9.36
C ALA A 21 3.51 -3.82 -9.09
N ASP A 22 3.74 -5.07 -9.49
CA ASP A 22 2.82 -6.18 -9.23
C ASP A 22 2.69 -6.47 -7.73
N GLN A 23 3.79 -6.41 -6.98
CA GLN A 23 3.76 -6.57 -5.53
C GLN A 23 2.94 -5.48 -4.86
N ARG A 24 3.09 -4.24 -5.32
CA ARG A 24 2.33 -3.10 -4.79
C ARG A 24 0.84 -3.24 -5.09
N ALA A 25 0.50 -3.66 -6.30
CA ALA A 25 -0.89 -3.92 -6.68
C ALA A 25 -1.49 -5.05 -5.84
N ALA A 26 -0.70 -6.10 -5.55
CA ALA A 26 -1.14 -7.20 -4.70
C ALA A 26 -1.39 -6.73 -3.26
N ASP A 27 -0.55 -5.86 -2.73
CA ASP A 27 -0.76 -5.27 -1.40
C ASP A 27 -2.07 -4.47 -1.35
N HIS A 28 -2.36 -3.71 -2.40
CA HIS A 28 -3.63 -2.99 -2.53
C HIS A 28 -4.81 -3.95 -2.47
N ARG A 29 -4.79 -5.01 -3.29
CA ARG A 29 -5.86 -6.01 -3.31
C ARG A 29 -6.02 -6.66 -1.94
N CYS A 30 -4.92 -7.00 -1.30
CA CYS A 30 -4.95 -7.63 0.02
C CYS A 30 -5.64 -6.72 1.04
N ALA A 31 -5.28 -5.43 1.07
CA ALA A 31 -5.90 -4.47 1.97
C ALA A 31 -7.41 -4.35 1.73
N VAL A 32 -7.81 -4.24 0.45
CA VAL A 32 -9.23 -4.11 0.08
C VAL A 32 -10.01 -5.37 0.48
N LEU A 33 -9.49 -6.55 0.15
CA LEU A 33 -10.18 -7.82 0.42
C LEU A 33 -10.28 -8.12 1.92
N LEU A 34 -9.23 -7.84 2.69
CA LEU A 34 -9.28 -8.01 4.14
C LEU A 34 -10.32 -7.09 4.77
N ALA A 35 -10.39 -5.83 4.30
CA ALA A 35 -11.38 -4.88 4.80
C ALA A 35 -12.81 -5.35 4.48
N GLU A 36 -13.03 -5.90 3.29
CA GLU A 36 -14.34 -6.48 2.94
C GLU A 36 -14.68 -7.66 3.82
N LEU A 37 -13.72 -8.56 4.05
CA LEU A 37 -13.93 -9.74 4.88
C LEU A 37 -14.27 -9.38 6.33
N ALA A 38 -13.80 -8.22 6.79
CA ALA A 38 -14.09 -7.72 8.12
C ALA A 38 -15.48 -7.09 8.23
N GLN A 39 -16.14 -6.78 7.11
CA GLN A 39 -17.47 -6.18 7.11
C GLN A 39 -18.52 -7.26 7.40
N ASP A 40 -19.56 -6.85 8.14
CA ASP A 40 -20.70 -7.71 8.42
C ASP A 40 -20.31 -9.08 8.99
N GLN A 41 -19.13 -9.15 9.62
CA GLN A 41 -18.61 -10.39 10.21
C GLN A 41 -18.54 -11.55 9.19
N LEU A 42 -18.23 -11.23 7.93
CA LEU A 42 -18.14 -12.24 6.87
C LEU A 42 -17.13 -13.34 7.20
N VAL A 43 -16.05 -13.00 7.92
CA VAL A 43 -15.00 -13.96 8.29
C VAL A 43 -15.55 -15.11 9.12
N ARG A 44 -16.67 -14.92 9.83
CA ARG A 44 -17.32 -15.99 10.61
C ARG A 44 -17.87 -17.08 9.74
N GLN A 45 -18.24 -16.78 8.50
CA GLN A 45 -18.71 -17.79 7.54
C GLN A 45 -17.59 -18.77 7.17
N LEU A 46 -16.33 -18.38 7.39
CA LEU A 46 -15.16 -19.24 7.18
C LEU A 46 -14.74 -19.98 8.43
N GLY A 47 -15.45 -19.80 9.55
CA GLY A 47 -15.17 -20.49 10.81
C GLY A 47 -14.19 -19.77 11.71
N PHE A 48 -13.92 -18.48 11.49
CA PHE A 48 -12.98 -17.70 12.30
C PHE A 48 -13.71 -16.60 13.05
N THR A 49 -13.19 -16.27 14.23
CA THR A 49 -13.78 -15.23 15.08
C THR A 49 -13.34 -13.83 14.68
N SER A 50 -12.22 -13.70 13.97
CA SER A 50 -11.70 -12.41 13.54
C SER A 50 -10.87 -12.56 12.26
N VAL A 51 -10.73 -11.44 11.54
CA VAL A 51 -9.87 -11.39 10.35
C VAL A 51 -8.40 -11.62 10.74
N VAL A 52 -7.97 -11.13 11.92
CA VAL A 52 -6.61 -11.33 12.40
C VAL A 52 -6.32 -12.82 12.59
N ALA A 53 -7.24 -13.55 13.20
CA ALA A 53 -7.09 -15.01 13.38
C ALA A 53 -7.05 -15.74 12.04
N TYR A 54 -7.96 -15.41 11.13
CA TYR A 54 -8.00 -15.97 9.78
C TYR A 54 -6.68 -15.73 9.04
N ALA A 55 -6.24 -14.46 9.02
CA ALA A 55 -5.03 -14.08 8.30
C ALA A 55 -3.78 -14.78 8.85
N GLY A 56 -3.72 -14.96 10.18
CA GLY A 56 -2.61 -15.66 10.81
C GLY A 56 -2.56 -17.13 10.44
N GLU A 57 -3.69 -17.81 10.51
CA GLU A 57 -3.74 -19.25 10.25
C GLU A 57 -3.71 -19.61 8.76
N VAL A 58 -4.44 -18.86 7.93
CA VAL A 58 -4.63 -19.21 6.52
C VAL A 58 -3.62 -18.51 5.61
N LEU A 59 -3.32 -17.24 5.89
CA LEU A 59 -2.50 -16.41 5.01
C LEU A 59 -1.07 -16.23 5.52
N SER A 60 -0.77 -16.72 6.72
CA SER A 60 0.54 -16.60 7.36
C SER A 60 0.97 -15.13 7.54
N LEU A 61 0.00 -14.25 7.76
CA LEU A 61 0.26 -12.84 8.04
C LEU A 61 0.34 -12.61 9.54
N THR A 62 1.30 -11.77 9.98
CA THR A 62 1.36 -11.39 11.39
C THR A 62 0.13 -10.57 11.77
N ALA A 63 -0.19 -10.56 13.07
CA ALA A 63 -1.30 -9.75 13.57
C ALA A 63 -1.08 -8.27 13.25
N ARG A 64 0.14 -7.78 13.40
CA ARG A 64 0.48 -6.39 13.10
C ARG A 64 0.26 -6.05 11.63
N ARG A 65 0.78 -6.90 10.74
CA ARG A 65 0.62 -6.71 9.29
C ARG A 65 -0.86 -6.69 8.92
N THR A 66 -1.63 -7.61 9.47
CA THR A 66 -3.08 -7.70 9.21
C THR A 66 -3.80 -6.43 9.66
N ARG A 67 -3.49 -5.95 10.87
CA ARG A 67 -4.12 -4.73 11.38
C ARG A 67 -3.77 -3.51 10.54
N ASP A 68 -2.51 -3.42 10.10
CA ASP A 68 -2.06 -2.33 9.23
C ASP A 68 -2.79 -2.36 7.88
N LEU A 69 -2.90 -3.55 7.27
CA LEU A 69 -3.62 -3.71 6.02
C LEU A 69 -5.10 -3.34 6.16
N LEU A 70 -5.74 -3.77 7.26
CA LEU A 70 -7.13 -3.43 7.55
C LEU A 70 -7.32 -1.92 7.69
N ALA A 71 -6.42 -1.26 8.41
CA ALA A 71 -6.52 0.19 8.63
C ALA A 71 -6.46 0.94 7.30
N ILE A 72 -5.54 0.54 6.42
CA ILE A 72 -5.41 1.14 5.10
C ILE A 72 -6.65 0.80 4.24
N GLY A 73 -7.06 -0.47 4.21
CA GLY A 73 -8.21 -0.89 3.42
C GLY A 73 -9.49 -0.13 3.76
N ARG A 74 -9.65 0.24 5.03
CA ARG A 74 -10.80 1.02 5.47
C ARG A 74 -10.74 2.48 5.06
N LYS A 75 -9.54 3.03 4.87
CA LYS A 75 -9.35 4.42 4.44
C LYS A 75 -9.45 4.62 2.92
N LEU A 76 -9.06 3.61 2.15
CA LEU A 76 -8.96 3.74 0.70
C LEU A 76 -10.25 4.21 0.02
N PRO A 77 -11.46 3.80 0.44
CA PRO A 77 -12.68 4.33 -0.19
C PRO A 77 -12.85 5.84 -0.08
N GLU A 78 -12.28 6.46 0.95
CA GLU A 78 -12.32 7.91 1.15
C GLU A 78 -11.22 8.64 0.38
N LEU A 79 -10.21 7.92 -0.11
CA LEU A 79 -9.03 8.46 -0.77
C LEU A 79 -8.84 7.81 -2.14
N PRO A 80 -9.74 8.08 -3.11
CA PRO A 80 -9.70 7.37 -4.40
C PRO A 80 -8.43 7.64 -5.22
N VAL A 81 -7.81 8.81 -5.11
CA VAL A 81 -6.55 9.10 -5.81
C VAL A 81 -5.42 8.26 -5.25
N LEU A 82 -5.32 8.17 -3.91
CA LEU A 82 -4.34 7.33 -3.26
C LEU A 82 -4.58 5.85 -3.61
N SER A 83 -5.82 5.41 -3.56
CA SER A 83 -6.20 4.03 -3.88
C SER A 83 -5.79 3.67 -5.31
N ALA A 84 -6.04 4.56 -6.28
CA ALA A 84 -5.69 4.33 -7.68
C ALA A 84 -4.19 4.22 -7.88
N ALA A 85 -3.40 5.10 -7.25
CA ALA A 85 -1.94 5.06 -7.35
C ALA A 85 -1.37 3.77 -6.76
N PHE A 86 -1.93 3.33 -5.64
CA PHE A 86 -1.55 2.08 -4.99
C PHE A 86 -1.90 0.88 -5.87
N ALA A 87 -3.12 0.84 -6.38
CA ALA A 87 -3.60 -0.24 -7.25
C ALA A 87 -2.78 -0.36 -8.54
N ALA A 88 -2.33 0.77 -9.08
CA ALA A 88 -1.50 0.81 -10.28
C ALA A 88 -0.04 0.40 -10.03
N GLY A 89 0.36 0.32 -8.75
CA GLY A 89 1.74 0.00 -8.41
C GLY A 89 2.68 1.19 -8.48
N ASP A 90 2.15 2.41 -8.57
CA ASP A 90 2.96 3.64 -8.68
C ASP A 90 3.68 3.97 -7.37
N ILE A 91 3.06 3.68 -6.24
CA ILE A 91 3.64 3.89 -4.92
C ILE A 91 3.48 2.62 -4.09
N GLY A 92 4.42 2.38 -3.19
CA GLY A 92 4.45 1.17 -2.37
C GLY A 92 3.85 1.37 -0.99
N TRP A 93 3.79 0.27 -0.26
CA TRP A 93 3.17 0.17 1.06
C TRP A 93 3.61 1.26 2.04
N THR A 94 4.93 1.47 2.18
CA THR A 94 5.45 2.46 3.13
C THR A 94 4.92 3.86 2.85
N LYS A 95 4.93 4.26 1.57
CA LYS A 95 4.44 5.58 1.17
C LYS A 95 2.93 5.70 1.33
N VAL A 96 2.19 4.63 1.01
CA VAL A 96 0.74 4.62 1.19
C VAL A 96 0.38 4.84 2.66
N ARG A 97 1.07 4.16 3.58
CA ARG A 97 0.85 4.35 5.01
C ARG A 97 1.10 5.78 5.44
N GLU A 98 2.20 6.37 4.96
CA GLU A 98 2.54 7.75 5.33
C GLU A 98 1.52 8.75 4.80
N VAL A 99 1.15 8.64 3.54
CA VAL A 99 0.15 9.53 2.94
C VAL A 99 -1.20 9.39 3.66
N ALA A 100 -1.62 8.17 3.95
CA ALA A 100 -2.90 7.92 4.62
C ALA A 100 -3.01 8.55 6.01
N ARG A 101 -1.88 8.84 6.66
CA ARG A 101 -1.87 9.48 7.99
C ARG A 101 -2.29 10.94 7.94
N VAL A 102 -2.08 11.62 6.82
CA VAL A 102 -2.27 13.07 6.72
C VAL A 102 -3.20 13.50 5.61
N ALA A 103 -3.43 12.67 4.60
CA ALA A 103 -4.23 13.05 3.43
C ALA A 103 -5.72 13.13 3.78
N THR A 104 -6.37 14.12 3.18
CA THR A 104 -7.81 14.24 3.16
C THR A 104 -8.25 14.16 1.70
N PRO A 105 -9.57 14.02 1.40
CA PRO A 105 -10.00 14.03 0.01
C PRO A 105 -9.56 15.27 -0.77
N GLU A 106 -9.39 16.40 -0.08
CA GLU A 106 -8.96 17.66 -0.71
C GLU A 106 -7.45 17.72 -0.92
N THR A 107 -6.65 16.98 -0.15
CA THR A 107 -5.19 17.07 -0.20
C THR A 107 -4.52 15.81 -0.79
N GLU A 108 -5.26 14.75 -1.03
CA GLU A 108 -4.65 13.47 -1.43
C GLU A 108 -3.88 13.57 -2.75
N SER A 109 -4.38 14.31 -3.74
CA SER A 109 -3.69 14.45 -5.03
C SER A 109 -2.30 15.05 -4.85
N ALA A 110 -2.18 16.10 -4.05
CA ALA A 110 -0.90 16.74 -3.79
C ALA A 110 0.05 15.80 -3.06
N TRP A 111 -0.45 15.06 -2.07
CA TRP A 111 0.37 14.10 -1.33
C TRP A 111 0.83 12.93 -2.20
N VAL A 112 -0.03 12.44 -3.08
CA VAL A 112 0.33 11.36 -4.02
C VAL A 112 1.44 11.83 -4.97
N ASP A 113 1.31 13.07 -5.49
CA ASP A 113 2.35 13.64 -6.35
C ASP A 113 3.70 13.74 -5.64
N VAL A 114 3.71 14.19 -4.39
CA VAL A 114 4.92 14.23 -3.56
C VAL A 114 5.47 12.81 -3.38
N ALA A 115 4.61 11.86 -3.02
CA ALA A 115 5.04 10.48 -2.78
C ALA A 115 5.71 9.86 -4.01
N LYS A 116 5.26 10.20 -5.22
CA LYS A 116 5.87 9.69 -6.44
C LYS A 116 7.25 10.26 -6.71
N LYS A 117 7.58 11.43 -6.15
CA LYS A 117 8.81 12.18 -6.47
C LYS A 117 9.91 12.03 -5.44
N VAL A 118 9.58 11.74 -4.19
CA VAL A 118 10.56 11.70 -3.10
C VAL A 118 10.76 10.27 -2.60
N ASN A 119 11.86 10.04 -1.88
CA ASN A 119 12.09 8.73 -1.26
C ASN A 119 11.27 8.60 0.03
N ASN A 120 11.26 7.41 0.60
CA ASN A 120 10.47 7.12 1.82
C ASN A 120 10.85 8.05 2.97
N ARG A 121 12.14 8.27 3.17
CA ARG A 121 12.63 9.10 4.28
C ARG A 121 12.16 10.54 4.17
N GLU A 122 12.25 11.13 2.98
CA GLU A 122 11.79 12.49 2.72
C GLU A 122 10.29 12.61 2.95
N LEU A 123 9.53 11.61 2.48
CA LEU A 123 8.08 11.60 2.69
C LEU A 123 7.73 11.52 4.18
N GLU A 124 8.39 10.63 4.91
CA GLU A 124 8.18 10.49 6.35
C GLU A 124 8.41 11.81 7.08
N LEU A 125 9.47 12.53 6.70
CA LEU A 125 9.78 13.82 7.28
C LEU A 125 8.69 14.84 7.00
N ARG A 126 8.22 14.94 5.77
CA ARG A 126 7.15 15.87 5.39
C ARG A 126 5.85 15.57 6.13
N VAL A 127 5.52 14.30 6.28
CA VAL A 127 4.33 13.87 7.02
C VAL A 127 4.47 14.25 8.50
N ALA A 128 5.63 14.00 9.10
CA ALA A 128 5.88 14.33 10.50
C ALA A 128 5.75 15.83 10.76
N LEU A 129 6.28 16.66 9.85
CA LEU A 129 6.18 18.13 9.96
C LEU A 129 4.72 18.59 9.85
N THR A 130 3.93 17.95 9.01
CA THR A 130 2.51 18.27 8.85
C THR A 130 1.75 17.96 10.12
N HIS A 131 2.01 16.82 10.75
CA HIS A 131 1.37 16.45 12.02
C HIS A 131 1.73 17.43 13.14
N VAL A 132 3.00 17.82 13.23
CA VAL A 132 3.44 18.76 14.25
C VAL A 132 2.82 20.15 14.03
N GLY A 133 2.62 20.54 12.78
CA GLY A 133 2.04 21.82 12.43
C GLY A 133 0.55 21.95 12.66
N GLN A 134 -0.12 20.88 13.01
CA GLN A 134 -1.53 20.86 13.34
C GLN A 134 -1.74 20.89 14.84
#